data_c21479dbbc0affebf360f474331705b7
#
_entry.id   c21479dbbc0affebf360f474331705b7
#
_cell.length_a   1.000
_cell.length_b   1.000
_cell.length_c   1.000
_cell.angle_alpha   90.00
_cell.angle_beta   90.00
_cell.angle_gamma   90.00
#
_symmetry.space_group_name_H-M   'P 1'
#
loop_
_entity.id
_entity.type
_entity.pdbx_description
1 polymer ?
#
loop_
_entity_poly.entity_id
_entity_poly.type
_entity_poly.pdbx_seq_one_letter_code
_entity_poly.pdbx_strand_id
1 'polypeptide(L)'
;WILTLNGSRAPNYIANDKFREVLGKIDCTRRRTTRERNYLVTVPAQLNFPSTQRVCLDLSPGCLDVKFTITLETKDKTQKLLETSGSKKRRLQCISFLVPPPAGGTEEVATIWVSATGNNTSFEEKKKVLIQRQGNGVFIQTDKPIYNPGQEVHFRIVT
;
A
#
# COMPACT_ATOMS: atom_id res chain seq x y z
N TRP A 1 -6.14 9.92 -7.31
CA TRP A 1 -5.93 11.33 -6.97
C TRP A 1 -4.48 11.47 -6.56
N ILE A 2 -3.76 12.32 -7.24
CA ILE A 2 -2.34 12.60 -7.02
C ILE A 2 -2.29 13.82 -6.11
N LEU A 3 -1.69 13.68 -4.92
CA LEU A 3 -1.41 14.79 -4.03
C LEU A 3 -0.02 15.33 -4.31
N THR A 4 0.02 16.59 -4.69
CA THR A 4 1.24 17.37 -4.80
C THR A 4 1.43 18.12 -3.48
N LEU A 5 2.43 17.75 -2.69
CA LEU A 5 2.82 18.50 -1.50
C LEU A 5 3.86 19.57 -1.90
N ASN A 6 3.39 20.77 -2.20
CA ASN A 6 4.16 22.00 -2.04
C ASN A 6 4.00 22.46 -0.60
N GLY A 7 5.10 22.79 0.06
CA GLY A 7 5.17 23.13 1.47
C GLY A 7 4.34 24.34 1.90
N SER A 8 3.05 24.14 2.07
CA SER A 8 2.12 25.00 2.77
C SER A 8 1.02 24.13 3.30
N ARG A 9 0.81 24.16 4.62
CA ARG A 9 -0.25 23.55 5.43
C ARG A 9 -1.08 22.50 4.67
N ALA A 10 -0.86 21.24 5.01
CA ALA A 10 -1.73 20.15 4.57
C ALA A 10 -3.19 20.50 4.94
N PRO A 11 -4.12 20.55 3.96
CA PRO A 11 -5.54 20.51 4.30
C PRO A 11 -5.79 19.18 5.01
N ASN A 12 -6.69 19.19 6.01
CA ASN A 12 -7.12 18.02 6.76
C ASN A 12 -7.42 16.85 5.79
N TYR A 13 -6.43 15.99 5.63
CA TYR A 13 -6.55 14.81 4.81
C TYR A 13 -7.30 13.76 5.62
N ILE A 14 -8.52 13.47 5.22
CA ILE A 14 -9.23 12.29 5.67
C ILE A 14 -8.38 11.10 5.23
N ALA A 15 -7.65 10.51 6.16
CA ALA A 15 -6.94 9.27 5.94
C ALA A 15 -7.96 8.25 5.42
N ASN A 16 -7.88 7.94 4.14
CA ASN A 16 -8.74 6.94 3.55
C ASN A 16 -8.19 5.60 4.06
N ASP A 17 -8.91 4.95 4.98
CA ASP A 17 -8.51 3.69 5.64
C ASP A 17 -8.16 2.55 4.66
N LYS A 18 -8.43 2.76 3.37
CA LYS A 18 -8.14 1.81 2.29
C LYS A 18 -6.66 1.72 1.89
N PHE A 19 -5.85 2.73 2.22
CA PHE A 19 -4.44 2.77 1.83
C PHE A 19 -3.53 3.06 3.02
N ARG A 20 -2.37 2.43 3.03
CA ARG A 20 -1.26 2.76 3.91
C ARG A 20 -0.26 3.62 3.16
N GLU A 21 0.10 4.73 3.78
CA GLU A 21 1.08 5.67 3.25
C GLU A 21 2.32 5.65 4.13
N VAL A 22 3.47 5.54 3.49
CA VAL A 22 4.77 5.76 4.12
C VAL A 22 5.32 7.06 3.56
N LEU A 23 5.24 8.11 4.38
CA LEU A 23 5.80 9.42 4.08
C LEU A 23 7.13 9.55 4.81
N GLY A 24 8.18 9.87 4.09
CA GLY A 24 9.47 10.11 4.70
C GLY A 24 10.23 11.27 4.07
N LYS A 25 11.11 11.83 4.87
CA LYS A 25 12.07 12.85 4.45
C LYS A 25 13.46 12.23 4.46
N ILE A 26 14.16 12.39 3.37
CA ILE A 26 15.56 11.94 3.25
C ILE A 26 16.43 13.16 3.05
N ASP A 27 17.48 13.26 3.86
CA ASP A 27 18.54 14.23 3.63
C ASP A 27 19.53 13.68 2.61
N CYS A 28 19.50 14.26 1.42
CA CYS A 28 20.35 13.86 0.30
C CYS A 28 21.43 14.93 0.05
N THR A 29 22.14 15.33 1.08
CA THR A 29 23.15 16.39 0.97
C THR A 29 24.43 15.93 0.30
N ARG A 30 24.64 16.43 -0.90
CA ARG A 30 25.96 16.62 -1.48
C ARG A 30 26.22 18.14 -1.63
N ARG A 31 26.79 18.82 -0.61
CA ARG A 31 27.13 20.25 -0.54
C ARG A 31 26.01 21.25 -0.26
N ARG A 32 26.06 21.85 0.93
CA ARG A 32 25.64 23.22 1.36
C ARG A 32 24.23 23.76 1.11
N THR A 33 23.29 22.99 0.66
CA THR A 33 21.89 23.41 0.70
C THR A 33 21.06 22.25 1.25
N THR A 34 20.59 22.39 2.47
CA THR A 34 19.62 21.49 3.11
C THR A 34 18.30 21.56 2.38
N ARG A 35 18.19 20.82 1.29
CA ARG A 35 16.93 20.66 0.60
C ARG A 35 16.35 19.30 0.99
N GLU A 36 15.43 19.32 1.91
CA GLU A 36 14.66 18.13 2.28
C GLU A 36 14.04 17.52 1.02
N ARG A 37 14.22 16.22 0.84
CA ARG A 37 13.62 15.45 -0.26
C ARG A 37 12.55 14.56 0.31
N ASN A 38 11.43 14.50 -0.36
CA ASN A 38 10.31 13.71 0.08
C ASN A 38 10.17 12.48 -0.80
N TYR A 39 9.78 11.39 -0.20
CA TYR A 39 9.28 10.21 -0.91
C TYR A 39 7.92 9.83 -0.32
N LEU A 40 7.12 9.17 -1.13
CA LEU A 40 5.82 8.64 -0.73
C LEU A 40 5.67 7.23 -1.28
N VAL A 41 5.45 6.27 -0.41
CA VAL A 41 5.05 4.92 -0.79
C VAL A 41 3.58 4.73 -0.45
N THR A 42 2.80 4.27 -1.42
CA THR A 42 1.39 3.95 -1.22
C THR A 42 1.14 2.48 -1.53
N VAL A 43 0.40 1.82 -0.64
CA VAL A 43 -0.02 0.42 -0.77
C VAL A 43 -1.41 0.27 -0.15
N PRO A 44 -2.28 -0.62 -0.65
CA PRO A 44 -3.55 -0.89 0.01
C PRO A 44 -3.34 -1.38 1.45
N ALA A 45 -4.17 -0.91 2.39
CA ALA A 45 -4.13 -1.34 3.78
C ALA A 45 -4.52 -2.81 3.93
N GLN A 46 -5.36 -3.29 3.01
CA GLN A 46 -5.83 -4.67 2.93
C GLN A 46 -5.46 -5.26 1.57
N LEU A 47 -4.81 -6.40 1.60
CA LEU A 47 -4.34 -7.17 0.45
C LEU A 47 -5.18 -8.44 0.34
N ASN A 48 -6.02 -8.54 -0.67
CA ASN A 48 -6.89 -9.69 -0.87
C ASN A 48 -6.14 -10.81 -1.62
N PHE A 49 -6.20 -12.03 -1.11
CA PHE A 49 -5.69 -13.23 -1.76
C PHE A 49 -6.87 -14.11 -2.24
N PRO A 50 -6.81 -14.66 -3.46
CA PRO A 50 -5.80 -14.44 -4.50
C PRO A 50 -6.11 -13.17 -5.31
N SER A 51 -5.20 -12.24 -5.38
CA SER A 51 -5.33 -11.09 -6.28
C SER A 51 -3.98 -10.47 -6.61
N THR A 52 -3.97 -9.64 -7.63
CA THR A 52 -2.84 -8.77 -7.96
C THR A 52 -3.09 -7.38 -7.37
N GLN A 53 -2.18 -6.91 -6.56
CA GLN A 53 -2.22 -5.59 -5.95
C GLN A 53 -1.11 -4.71 -6.48
N ARG A 54 -1.21 -3.40 -6.21
CA ARG A 54 -0.25 -2.41 -6.71
C ARG A 54 0.39 -1.64 -5.57
N VAL A 55 1.71 -1.48 -5.64
CA VAL A 55 2.47 -0.56 -4.80
C VAL A 55 3.07 0.53 -5.67
N CYS A 56 3.00 1.78 -5.20
CA CYS A 56 3.54 2.94 -5.90
C CYS A 56 4.55 3.66 -5.02
N LEU A 57 5.65 4.10 -5.64
CA LEU A 57 6.68 4.93 -5.05
C LEU A 57 6.77 6.24 -5.84
N ASP A 58 6.55 7.36 -5.17
CA ASP A 58 6.77 8.71 -5.71
C ASP A 58 8.02 9.31 -5.07
N LEU A 59 9.00 9.61 -5.88
CA LEU A 59 10.28 10.17 -5.48
C LEU A 59 10.43 11.61 -5.94
N SER A 60 10.73 12.51 -5.01
CA SER A 60 11.17 13.86 -5.33
C SER A 60 12.53 13.85 -6.03
N PRO A 61 12.83 14.84 -6.91
CA PRO A 61 14.12 14.91 -7.60
C PRO A 61 15.31 15.08 -6.66
N GLY A 62 16.42 14.42 -6.95
CA GLY A 62 17.73 14.77 -6.42
C GLY A 62 18.49 13.78 -5.56
N CYS A 63 17.90 12.67 -5.12
CA CYS A 63 18.59 11.63 -4.36
C CYS A 63 19.24 10.58 -5.28
N LEU A 64 20.22 10.98 -6.10
CA LEU A 64 20.78 10.11 -7.12
C LEU A 64 21.52 8.90 -6.57
N ASP A 65 22.17 9.06 -5.42
CA ASP A 65 23.01 8.02 -4.79
C ASP A 65 22.24 7.21 -3.74
N VAL A 66 20.91 7.35 -3.71
CA VAL A 66 20.06 6.62 -2.76
C VAL A 66 19.33 5.50 -3.48
N LYS A 67 19.46 4.30 -2.93
CA LYS A 67 18.75 3.10 -3.38
C LYS A 67 17.54 2.86 -2.50
N PHE A 68 16.36 2.76 -3.12
CA PHE A 68 15.11 2.45 -2.45
C PHE A 68 14.74 1.00 -2.68
N THR A 69 14.35 0.32 -1.61
CA THR A 69 13.86 -1.05 -1.66
C THR A 69 12.55 -1.14 -0.90
N ILE A 70 11.55 -1.77 -1.49
CA ILE A 70 10.26 -2.05 -0.87
C ILE A 70 10.08 -3.56 -0.83
N THR A 71 9.85 -4.08 0.38
CA THR A 71 9.62 -5.51 0.62
C THR A 71 8.31 -5.73 1.35
N LEU A 72 7.67 -6.86 1.04
CA LEU A 72 6.54 -7.41 1.78
C LEU A 72 7.07 -8.58 2.61
N GLU A 73 6.96 -8.46 3.92
CA GLU A 73 7.36 -9.47 4.89
C GLU A 73 6.10 -10.12 5.47
N THR A 74 5.96 -11.41 5.25
CA THR A 74 4.95 -12.29 5.86
C THR A 74 5.64 -13.21 6.87
N LYS A 75 4.89 -14.00 7.62
CA LYS A 75 5.46 -14.94 8.60
C LYS A 75 6.41 -15.95 7.97
N ASP A 76 6.07 -16.40 6.76
CA ASP A 76 6.80 -17.50 6.10
C ASP A 76 7.77 -17.00 5.03
N LYS A 77 7.60 -15.77 4.54
CA LYS A 77 8.31 -15.31 3.35
C LYS A 77 8.53 -13.81 3.33
N THR A 78 9.71 -13.41 2.83
CA THR A 78 9.99 -12.02 2.46
C THR A 78 10.04 -11.91 0.95
N GLN A 79 9.21 -11.03 0.38
CA GLN A 79 9.13 -10.77 -1.05
C GLN A 79 9.59 -9.36 -1.37
N LYS A 80 10.64 -9.20 -2.16
CA LYS A 80 11.04 -7.90 -2.68
C LYS A 80 10.06 -7.47 -3.77
N LEU A 81 9.40 -6.32 -3.55
CA LEU A 81 8.41 -5.78 -4.47
C LEU A 81 9.07 -4.83 -5.48
N LEU A 82 9.85 -3.87 -5.00
CA LEU A 82 10.45 -2.84 -5.83
C LEU A 82 11.87 -2.54 -5.37
N GLU A 83 12.76 -2.33 -6.33
CA GLU A 83 14.10 -1.80 -6.11
C GLU A 83 14.38 -0.74 -7.17
N THR A 84 14.75 0.47 -6.76
CA THR A 84 15.04 1.58 -7.67
C THR A 84 16.02 2.55 -7.06
N SER A 85 16.70 3.31 -7.90
CA SER A 85 17.60 4.39 -7.45
C SER A 85 16.94 5.74 -7.64
N GLY A 86 17.39 6.73 -6.89
CA GLY A 86 16.94 8.09 -7.01
C GLY A 86 17.17 8.68 -8.41
N SER A 87 16.49 9.77 -8.74
CA SER A 87 16.47 10.37 -10.06
C SER A 87 16.65 11.87 -10.00
N LYS A 88 17.22 12.46 -11.09
CA LYS A 88 17.29 13.92 -11.29
C LYS A 88 15.91 14.55 -11.46
N LYS A 89 14.93 13.77 -11.95
CA LYS A 89 13.55 14.20 -12.16
C LYS A 89 12.65 13.51 -11.17
N ARG A 90 11.50 14.12 -10.86
CA ARG A 90 10.44 13.43 -10.10
C ARG A 90 10.08 12.14 -10.81
N ARG A 91 9.95 11.07 -10.04
CA ARG A 91 9.67 9.75 -10.57
C ARG A 91 8.54 9.11 -9.77
N LEU A 92 7.44 8.84 -10.47
CA LEU A 92 6.38 7.97 -9.97
C LEU A 92 6.55 6.59 -10.62
N GLN A 93 6.71 5.57 -9.80
CA GLN A 93 6.86 4.20 -10.25
C GLN A 93 5.87 3.31 -9.50
N CYS A 94 4.98 2.65 -10.24
CA CYS A 94 4.05 1.68 -9.70
C CYS A 94 4.37 0.30 -10.26
N ILE A 95 4.30 -0.71 -9.40
CA ILE A 95 4.42 -2.12 -9.79
C ILE A 95 3.22 -2.90 -9.29
N SER A 96 2.88 -3.94 -10.02
CA SER A 96 1.89 -4.93 -9.61
C SER A 96 2.59 -6.16 -9.06
N PHE A 97 2.06 -6.74 -7.99
CA PHE A 97 2.57 -7.95 -7.38
C PHE A 97 1.42 -8.89 -7.00
N LEU A 98 1.69 -10.18 -7.01
CA LEU A 98 0.76 -11.18 -6.53
C LEU A 98 0.79 -11.21 -5.01
N VAL A 99 -0.38 -11.13 -4.40
CA VAL A 99 -0.52 -11.25 -2.95
C VAL A 99 -0.23 -12.70 -2.55
N PRO A 100 0.69 -12.96 -1.61
CA PRO A 100 0.94 -14.29 -1.11
C PRO A 100 -0.26 -14.83 -0.30
N PRO A 101 -0.43 -16.15 -0.21
CA PRO A 101 -1.44 -16.73 0.67
C PRO A 101 -1.11 -16.42 2.13
N PRO A 102 -2.11 -16.14 2.98
CA PRO A 102 -1.89 -15.98 4.41
C PRO A 102 -1.45 -17.29 5.06
N ALA A 103 -0.44 -17.24 5.90
CA ALA A 103 0.23 -18.41 6.51
C ALA A 103 -0.63 -19.14 7.55
N GLY A 104 -1.67 -18.56 8.07
CA GLY A 104 -2.40 -19.10 9.22
C GLY A 104 -3.91 -19.21 9.02
N GLY A 105 -4.42 -19.37 7.80
CA GLY A 105 -5.86 -19.52 7.58
C GLY A 105 -6.47 -18.42 6.70
N THR A 106 -7.39 -17.61 7.26
CA THR A 106 -8.14 -16.59 6.50
C THR A 106 -7.46 -15.24 6.46
N GLU A 107 -6.64 -14.92 7.47
CA GLU A 107 -6.04 -13.60 7.65
C GLU A 107 -4.59 -13.68 8.15
N GLU A 108 -3.77 -12.72 7.77
CA GLU A 108 -2.41 -12.54 8.25
C GLU A 108 -2.04 -11.06 8.28
N VAL A 109 -1.40 -10.61 9.35
CA VAL A 109 -0.78 -9.28 9.40
C VAL A 109 0.63 -9.39 8.84
N ALA A 110 0.84 -8.79 7.68
CA ALA A 110 2.14 -8.65 7.04
C ALA A 110 2.70 -7.24 7.25
N THR A 111 3.98 -7.07 6.91
CA THR A 111 4.68 -5.79 7.05
C THR A 111 5.20 -5.35 5.69
N ILE A 112 4.87 -4.12 5.30
CA ILE A 112 5.58 -3.43 4.21
C ILE A 112 6.78 -2.74 4.83
N TRP A 113 7.95 -3.08 4.34
CA TRP A 113 9.22 -2.50 4.75
C TRP A 113 9.79 -1.67 3.61
N VAL A 114 10.00 -0.40 3.88
CA VAL A 114 10.63 0.56 2.97
C VAL A 114 12.00 0.89 3.51
N SER A 115 13.03 0.60 2.76
CA SER A 115 14.41 0.97 3.09
C SER A 115 14.97 1.89 2.01
N ALA A 116 15.74 2.88 2.43
CA ALA A 116 16.50 3.76 1.56
C ALA A 116 17.93 3.83 2.06
N THR A 117 18.88 3.45 1.24
CA THR A 117 20.31 3.42 1.58
C THR A 117 21.11 4.22 0.57
N GLY A 118 22.04 5.03 1.06
CA GLY A 118 22.95 5.84 0.24
C GLY A 118 24.23 6.16 0.99
N ASN A 119 25.15 6.93 0.38
CA ASN A 119 26.50 7.17 0.92
C ASN A 119 26.54 7.72 2.37
N ASN A 120 25.51 8.47 2.81
CA ASN A 120 25.42 8.99 4.18
C ASN A 120 23.99 8.91 4.73
N THR A 121 23.11 8.13 4.09
CA THR A 121 21.70 8.06 4.44
C THR A 121 21.30 6.61 4.56
N SER A 122 20.80 6.23 5.73
CA SER A 122 20.12 4.97 5.94
C SER A 122 18.79 5.27 6.61
N PHE A 123 17.71 4.83 5.99
CA PHE A 123 16.37 5.01 6.49
C PHE A 123 15.58 3.73 6.31
N GLU A 124 14.79 3.41 7.33
CA GLU A 124 13.89 2.26 7.32
C GLU A 124 12.55 2.64 7.94
N GLU A 125 11.48 2.26 7.28
CA GLU A 125 10.12 2.43 7.77
C GLU A 125 9.32 1.15 7.56
N LYS A 126 8.49 0.81 8.55
CA LYS A 126 7.64 -0.39 8.53
C LYS A 126 6.19 -0.01 8.74
N LYS A 127 5.30 -0.54 7.90
CA LYS A 127 3.85 -0.39 8.01
C LYS A 127 3.16 -1.74 7.92
N LYS A 128 2.23 -1.97 8.83
CA LYS A 128 1.42 -3.20 8.83
C LYS A 128 0.32 -3.11 7.79
N VAL A 129 0.11 -4.20 7.08
CA VAL A 129 -0.99 -4.43 6.12
C VAL A 129 -1.66 -5.75 6.46
N LEU A 130 -2.95 -5.86 6.17
CA LEU A 130 -3.70 -7.09 6.39
C LEU A 130 -3.78 -7.87 5.08
N ILE A 131 -3.27 -9.10 5.07
CA ILE A 131 -3.54 -10.06 4.01
C ILE A 131 -4.79 -10.83 4.42
N GLN A 132 -5.80 -10.84 3.56
CA GLN A 132 -7.05 -11.53 3.81
C GLN A 132 -7.39 -12.43 2.63
N ARG A 133 -7.78 -13.68 2.91
CA ARG A 133 -8.32 -14.58 1.89
C ARG A 133 -9.69 -14.08 1.48
N GLN A 134 -9.87 -13.82 0.20
CA GLN A 134 -11.17 -13.45 -0.35
C GLN A 134 -12.10 -14.67 -0.24
N GLY A 135 -13.11 -14.55 0.61
CA GLY A 135 -14.18 -15.54 0.68
C GLY A 135 -15.17 -15.34 -0.46
N ASN A 136 -15.83 -16.41 -0.85
CA ASN A 136 -16.97 -16.31 -1.74
C ASN A 136 -18.11 -15.62 -0.96
N GLY A 137 -18.49 -14.42 -1.38
CA GLY A 137 -19.65 -13.73 -0.85
C GLY A 137 -20.90 -14.44 -1.37
N VAL A 138 -21.82 -14.80 -0.48
CA VAL A 138 -23.16 -15.26 -0.85
C VAL A 138 -24.13 -14.15 -0.49
N PHE A 139 -24.86 -13.67 -1.49
CA PHE A 139 -25.88 -12.66 -1.30
C PHE A 139 -27.24 -13.27 -1.63
N ILE A 140 -28.18 -13.20 -0.66
CA ILE A 140 -29.55 -13.68 -0.82
C ILE A 140 -30.47 -12.48 -0.93
N GLN A 141 -31.18 -12.38 -2.02
CA GLN A 141 -32.15 -11.32 -2.27
C GLN A 141 -33.54 -11.93 -2.35
N THR A 142 -34.46 -11.42 -1.52
CA THR A 142 -35.87 -11.76 -1.52
C THR A 142 -36.68 -10.73 -2.33
N ASP A 143 -37.83 -11.12 -2.85
CA ASP A 143 -38.76 -10.26 -3.57
C ASP A 143 -39.48 -9.25 -2.66
N LYS A 144 -39.58 -9.55 -1.35
CA LYS A 144 -40.22 -8.67 -0.36
C LYS A 144 -39.37 -8.59 0.91
N PRO A 145 -39.43 -7.47 1.65
CA PRO A 145 -38.73 -7.33 2.91
C PRO A 145 -39.41 -8.03 4.09
N ILE A 146 -40.71 -8.30 3.99
CA ILE A 146 -41.53 -8.93 5.05
C ILE A 146 -42.51 -9.91 4.43
N TYR A 147 -42.72 -11.04 5.07
CA TYR A 147 -43.66 -12.08 4.68
C TYR A 147 -44.60 -12.40 5.85
N ASN A 148 -45.88 -12.64 5.54
CA ASN A 148 -46.83 -13.17 6.48
C ASN A 148 -46.75 -14.72 6.54
N PRO A 149 -47.16 -15.34 7.63
CA PRO A 149 -47.22 -16.80 7.74
C PRO A 149 -47.98 -17.43 6.59
N GLY A 150 -47.40 -18.44 5.93
CA GLY A 150 -48.01 -19.14 4.81
C GLY A 150 -47.82 -18.49 3.42
N GLN A 151 -47.13 -17.36 3.32
CA GLN A 151 -46.78 -16.80 2.02
C GLN A 151 -45.57 -17.51 1.40
N GLU A 152 -45.61 -17.59 0.07
CA GLU A 152 -44.49 -18.09 -0.71
C GLU A 152 -43.33 -17.06 -0.74
N VAL A 153 -42.11 -17.52 -0.55
CA VAL A 153 -40.89 -16.68 -0.57
C VAL A 153 -40.14 -16.95 -1.85
N HIS A 154 -40.05 -15.93 -2.69
CA HIS A 154 -39.21 -15.95 -3.89
C HIS A 154 -37.88 -15.31 -3.56
N PHE A 155 -36.79 -16.03 -3.81
CA PHE A 155 -35.43 -15.52 -3.55
C PHE A 155 -34.47 -15.94 -4.66
N ARG A 156 -33.39 -15.17 -4.78
CA ARG A 156 -32.24 -15.52 -5.61
C ARG A 156 -30.97 -15.51 -4.75
N ILE A 157 -30.08 -16.44 -5.05
CA ILE A 157 -28.75 -16.52 -4.46
C ILE A 157 -27.75 -16.06 -5.52
N VAL A 158 -26.88 -15.11 -5.16
CA VAL A 158 -25.79 -14.63 -5.99
C VAL A 158 -24.50 -14.98 -5.28
N THR A 159 -23.60 -15.67 -5.97
CA THR A 159 -22.28 -16.10 -5.48
C THR A 159 -21.18 -15.47 -6.33
#